data_41ad83dc891e1f10a68da55b9a050d0c
#
_entry.id   41ad83dc891e1f10a68da55b9a050d0c
#
_cell.length_a   1.000
_cell.length_b   1.000
_cell.length_c   1.000
_cell.angle_alpha   90.00
_cell.angle_beta   90.00
_cell.angle_gamma   90.00
#
_symmetry.space_group_name_H-M   'P 1'
#
loop_
_entity.id
_entity.type
_entity.pdbx_description
1 polymer ?
#
loop_
_entity_poly.entity_id
_entity_poly.type
_entity_poly.pdbx_seq_one_letter_code
_entity_poly.pdbx_strand_id
1 'polypeptide(L)'
;MSNNLTDLTVAEIRDGFRAGDFSAREVAEAFNANVAAAKALNAFIVETPDKALEAADAADKAKAAGEALKPLSSVPIGMKDLFCTEGVQTTAASHMLEEFKPTYESTVSKKLWDAGAGMLGKLNLDQFAMGSSNETSYFGNVISPWRRGGGDNAALAPGGSSGGSRRRFRRGCARRRRGPTR
;
A
#
# COMPACT_ATOMS: atom_id res chain seq x y z
N MET A 1 -19.89 -15.88 3.48
CA MET A 1 -19.60 -14.45 3.17
C MET A 1 -18.13 -14.41 2.74
N SER A 2 -17.83 -14.17 1.48
CA SER A 2 -16.42 -14.08 1.07
C SER A 2 -15.86 -12.77 1.66
N ASN A 3 -15.12 -12.88 2.76
CA ASN A 3 -14.35 -11.76 3.26
C ASN A 3 -13.33 -11.38 2.19
N ASN A 4 -13.46 -10.19 1.63
CA ASN A 4 -12.47 -9.70 0.68
C ASN A 4 -11.15 -9.49 1.44
N LEU A 5 -10.10 -10.22 1.08
CA LEU A 5 -8.78 -10.19 1.75
C LEU A 5 -8.23 -8.77 1.94
N THR A 6 -8.60 -7.85 1.05
CA THR A 6 -8.14 -6.45 1.12
C THR A 6 -8.90 -5.59 2.13
N ASP A 7 -9.96 -6.11 2.75
CA ASP A 7 -10.69 -5.42 3.81
C ASP A 7 -10.19 -5.81 5.22
N LEU A 8 -9.33 -6.82 5.30
CA LEU A 8 -8.75 -7.30 6.54
C LEU A 8 -7.74 -6.28 7.11
N THR A 9 -7.67 -6.24 8.43
CA THR A 9 -6.61 -5.50 9.13
C THR A 9 -5.28 -6.28 9.08
N VAL A 10 -4.17 -5.62 9.40
CA VAL A 10 -2.85 -6.27 9.49
C VAL A 10 -2.88 -7.48 10.45
N ALA A 11 -3.60 -7.36 11.58
CA ALA A 11 -3.73 -8.44 12.54
C ALA A 11 -4.54 -9.62 11.95
N GLU A 12 -5.67 -9.33 11.31
CA GLU A 12 -6.51 -10.36 10.66
C GLU A 12 -5.76 -11.07 9.53
N ILE A 13 -4.98 -10.34 8.71
CA ILE A 13 -4.13 -10.95 7.67
C ILE A 13 -3.10 -11.88 8.32
N ARG A 14 -2.37 -11.40 9.33
CA ARG A 14 -1.36 -12.19 10.04
C ARG A 14 -1.96 -13.45 10.64
N ASP A 15 -3.06 -13.31 11.37
CA ASP A 15 -3.65 -14.39 12.14
C ASP A 15 -4.35 -15.42 11.24
N GLY A 16 -5.07 -14.97 10.20
CA GLY A 16 -5.67 -15.85 9.19
C GLY A 16 -4.62 -16.63 8.38
N PHE A 17 -3.51 -15.96 8.01
CA PHE A 17 -2.39 -16.67 7.36
C PHE A 17 -1.81 -17.76 8.27
N ARG A 18 -1.62 -17.48 9.55
CA ARG A 18 -1.14 -18.47 10.52
C ARG A 18 -2.12 -19.63 10.71
N ALA A 19 -3.42 -19.32 10.78
CA ALA A 19 -4.49 -20.31 10.90
C ALA A 19 -4.65 -21.19 9.64
N GLY A 20 -4.21 -20.69 8.46
CA GLY A 20 -4.35 -21.39 7.19
C GLY A 20 -5.65 -21.08 6.45
N ASP A 21 -6.32 -19.98 6.81
CA ASP A 21 -7.54 -19.53 6.15
C ASP A 21 -7.30 -19.11 4.68
N PHE A 22 -6.07 -18.69 4.39
CA PHE A 22 -5.56 -18.29 3.07
C PHE A 22 -4.02 -18.33 3.05
N SER A 23 -3.45 -18.32 1.84
CA SER A 23 -2.02 -18.23 1.60
C SER A 23 -1.55 -16.76 1.60
N ALA A 24 -0.25 -16.55 1.82
CA ALA A 24 0.35 -15.22 1.65
C ALA A 24 0.26 -14.75 0.20
N ARG A 25 0.38 -15.67 -0.77
CA ARG A 25 0.25 -15.38 -2.19
C ARG A 25 -1.13 -14.85 -2.55
N GLU A 26 -2.22 -15.48 -2.08
CA GLU A 26 -3.59 -15.00 -2.31
C GLU A 26 -3.77 -13.56 -1.79
N VAL A 27 -3.20 -13.24 -0.63
CA VAL A 27 -3.23 -11.87 -0.09
C VAL A 27 -2.47 -10.91 -1.01
N ALA A 28 -1.25 -11.23 -1.41
CA ALA A 28 -0.43 -10.38 -2.28
C ALA A 28 -1.10 -10.13 -3.64
N GLU A 29 -1.67 -11.17 -4.26
CA GLU A 29 -2.41 -11.07 -5.52
C GLU A 29 -3.64 -10.18 -5.40
N ALA A 30 -4.42 -10.32 -4.33
CA ALA A 30 -5.59 -9.49 -4.07
C ALA A 30 -5.21 -8.00 -3.90
N PHE A 31 -4.14 -7.71 -3.17
CA PHE A 31 -3.65 -6.34 -3.01
C PHE A 31 -3.07 -5.77 -4.30
N ASN A 32 -2.29 -6.54 -5.07
CA ASN A 32 -1.77 -6.12 -6.37
C ASN A 32 -2.91 -5.80 -7.35
N ALA A 33 -3.95 -6.62 -7.40
CA ALA A 33 -5.14 -6.37 -8.21
C ALA A 33 -5.84 -5.05 -7.80
N ASN A 34 -5.93 -4.78 -6.50
CA ASN A 34 -6.49 -3.52 -6.01
C ASN A 34 -5.62 -2.31 -6.35
N VAL A 35 -4.29 -2.44 -6.30
CA VAL A 35 -3.36 -1.38 -6.72
C VAL A 35 -3.59 -1.08 -8.20
N ALA A 36 -3.61 -2.10 -9.05
CA ALA A 36 -3.84 -1.96 -10.49
C ALA A 36 -5.21 -1.32 -10.82
N ALA A 37 -6.28 -1.72 -10.12
CA ALA A 37 -7.62 -1.17 -10.31
C ALA A 37 -7.74 0.30 -9.88
N ALA A 38 -6.81 0.78 -9.10
CA ALA A 38 -6.89 2.07 -8.45
C ALA A 38 -5.87 3.10 -8.98
N LYS A 39 -5.29 2.87 -10.15
CA LYS A 39 -4.31 3.77 -10.79
C LYS A 39 -4.80 5.22 -10.92
N ALA A 40 -6.09 5.41 -11.18
CA ALA A 40 -6.69 6.75 -11.29
C ALA A 40 -6.56 7.60 -10.02
N LEU A 41 -6.25 7.00 -8.88
CA LEU A 41 -6.02 7.73 -7.63
C LEU A 41 -4.59 8.25 -7.47
N ASN A 42 -3.68 7.86 -8.35
CA ASN A 42 -2.27 8.27 -8.38
C ASN A 42 -1.55 8.10 -7.02
N ALA A 43 -1.90 7.02 -6.30
CA ALA A 43 -1.38 6.77 -4.96
C ALA A 43 0.04 6.18 -4.94
N PHE A 44 0.48 5.59 -6.05
CA PHE A 44 1.82 5.02 -6.21
C PHE A 44 2.60 5.76 -7.30
N ILE A 45 3.88 6.03 -7.04
CA ILE A 45 4.84 6.52 -8.03
C ILE A 45 5.46 5.32 -8.76
N VAL A 46 5.80 4.26 -8.01
CA VAL A 46 6.34 3.01 -8.54
C VAL A 46 5.55 1.85 -7.95
N GLU A 47 5.08 0.95 -8.80
CA GLU A 47 4.46 -0.30 -8.39
C GLU A 47 5.50 -1.43 -8.47
N THR A 48 5.51 -2.33 -7.48
CA THR A 48 6.45 -3.46 -7.41
C THR A 48 5.71 -4.78 -7.11
N PRO A 49 4.77 -5.20 -8.00
CA PRO A 49 3.95 -6.38 -7.76
C PRO A 49 4.79 -7.65 -7.53
N ASP A 50 5.91 -7.79 -8.26
CA ASP A 50 6.78 -8.96 -8.14
C ASP A 50 7.42 -9.07 -6.76
N LYS A 51 7.88 -7.94 -6.16
CA LYS A 51 8.43 -7.94 -4.80
C LYS A 51 7.40 -8.35 -3.74
N ALA A 52 6.14 -8.00 -3.93
CA ALA A 52 5.08 -8.44 -3.04
C ALA A 52 4.85 -9.95 -3.16
N LEU A 53 4.87 -10.50 -4.38
CA LEU A 53 4.72 -11.94 -4.63
C LEU A 53 5.93 -12.73 -4.14
N GLU A 54 7.15 -12.27 -4.38
CA GLU A 54 8.37 -12.90 -3.88
C GLU A 54 8.36 -13.06 -2.35
N ALA A 55 7.97 -12.00 -1.64
CA ALA A 55 7.87 -12.05 -0.18
C ALA A 55 6.74 -12.97 0.30
N ALA A 56 5.64 -13.03 -0.43
CA ALA A 56 4.52 -13.91 -0.15
C ALA A 56 4.91 -15.38 -0.36
N ASP A 57 5.54 -15.71 -1.49
CA ASP A 57 6.02 -17.07 -1.79
C ASP A 57 7.04 -17.54 -0.74
N ALA A 58 7.93 -16.66 -0.30
CA ALA A 58 8.87 -16.97 0.79
C ALA A 58 8.13 -17.25 2.11
N ALA A 59 7.07 -16.51 2.43
CA ALA A 59 6.26 -16.74 3.62
C ALA A 59 5.50 -18.07 3.56
N ASP A 60 4.89 -18.39 2.41
CA ASP A 60 4.18 -19.67 2.19
C ASP A 60 5.14 -20.85 2.29
N LYS A 61 6.34 -20.72 1.70
CA LYS A 61 7.38 -21.76 1.78
C LYS A 61 7.85 -21.99 3.21
N ALA A 62 8.11 -20.92 3.97
CA ALA A 62 8.52 -21.01 5.37
C ALA A 62 7.43 -21.69 6.22
N LYS A 63 6.15 -21.36 5.98
CA LYS A 63 5.02 -22.00 6.65
C LYS A 63 4.93 -23.49 6.33
N ALA A 64 5.06 -23.87 5.06
CA ALA A 64 5.03 -25.26 4.63
C ALA A 64 6.19 -26.09 5.22
N ALA A 65 7.35 -25.46 5.44
CA ALA A 65 8.51 -26.07 6.10
C ALA A 65 8.40 -26.15 7.63
N GLY A 66 7.33 -25.59 8.23
CA GLY A 66 7.18 -25.54 9.69
C GLY A 66 8.12 -24.55 10.37
N GLU A 67 8.69 -23.61 9.63
CA GLU A 67 9.59 -22.60 10.17
C GLU A 67 8.84 -21.53 10.99
N ALA A 68 9.55 -20.86 11.91
CA ALA A 68 8.98 -19.77 12.68
C ALA A 68 8.61 -18.58 11.78
N LEU A 69 7.31 -18.27 11.71
CA LEU A 69 6.81 -17.17 10.90
C LEU A 69 7.16 -15.81 11.52
N LYS A 70 7.66 -14.91 10.69
CA LYS A 70 7.98 -13.54 11.08
C LYS A 70 6.69 -12.75 11.42
N PRO A 71 6.79 -11.65 12.19
CA PRO A 71 5.62 -10.88 12.65
C PRO A 71 4.73 -10.33 11.53
N LEU A 72 5.32 -9.97 10.38
CA LEU A 72 4.62 -9.41 9.23
C LEU A 72 4.64 -10.32 8.00
N SER A 73 4.94 -11.62 8.18
CA SER A 73 4.78 -12.60 7.09
C SER A 73 3.37 -12.50 6.50
N SER A 74 3.25 -12.47 5.18
CA SER A 74 1.98 -12.28 4.44
C SER A 74 1.39 -10.87 4.42
N VAL A 75 1.99 -9.88 5.07
CA VAL A 75 1.44 -8.52 5.10
C VAL A 75 2.03 -7.66 3.99
N PRO A 76 1.25 -7.27 2.95
CA PRO A 76 1.71 -6.38 1.90
C PRO A 76 1.66 -4.92 2.37
N ILE A 77 2.73 -4.17 2.10
CA ILE A 77 2.90 -2.78 2.55
C ILE A 77 3.29 -1.88 1.38
N GLY A 78 2.65 -0.70 1.29
CA GLY A 78 3.14 0.40 0.46
C GLY A 78 4.17 1.23 1.25
N MET A 79 5.33 1.48 0.64
CA MET A 79 6.40 2.26 1.25
C MET A 79 6.35 3.71 0.74
N LYS A 80 6.32 4.70 1.64
CA LYS A 80 6.39 6.11 1.24
C LYS A 80 7.66 6.36 0.44
N ASP A 81 7.55 7.06 -0.69
CA ASP A 81 8.66 7.27 -1.63
C ASP A 81 9.74 8.26 -1.12
N LEU A 82 9.78 8.48 0.16
CA LEU A 82 10.85 9.16 0.88
C LEU A 82 11.91 8.18 1.42
N PHE A 83 11.50 6.96 1.74
CA PHE A 83 12.40 5.96 2.32
C PHE A 83 13.16 5.23 1.23
N CYS A 84 14.48 5.28 1.29
CA CYS A 84 15.35 4.54 0.38
C CYS A 84 15.04 3.05 0.46
N THR A 85 14.82 2.44 -0.69
CA THR A 85 14.59 1.01 -0.85
C THR A 85 15.57 0.50 -1.89
N GLU A 86 16.44 -0.42 -1.51
CA GLU A 86 17.55 -0.90 -2.35
C GLU A 86 17.05 -1.41 -3.71
N GLY A 87 17.66 -0.90 -4.77
CA GLY A 87 17.36 -1.26 -6.17
C GLY A 87 16.00 -0.77 -6.68
N VAL A 88 15.21 -0.04 -5.86
CA VAL A 88 13.91 0.50 -6.26
C VAL A 88 13.99 2.02 -6.37
N GLN A 89 13.53 2.57 -7.48
CA GLN A 89 13.46 4.01 -7.70
C GLN A 89 12.84 4.71 -6.48
N THR A 90 13.52 5.74 -5.98
CA THR A 90 13.11 6.49 -4.79
C THR A 90 13.31 7.98 -5.05
N THR A 91 12.22 8.70 -5.29
CA THR A 91 12.27 10.04 -5.88
C THR A 91 11.98 11.16 -4.90
N ALA A 92 11.48 10.86 -3.69
CA ALA A 92 10.91 11.86 -2.79
C ALA A 92 9.85 12.75 -3.47
N ALA A 93 9.15 12.21 -4.47
CA ALA A 93 8.20 12.89 -5.35
C ALA A 93 8.79 14.10 -6.10
N SER A 94 10.10 14.10 -6.38
CA SER A 94 10.84 15.15 -7.06
C SER A 94 11.42 14.67 -8.38
N HIS A 95 11.37 15.52 -9.41
CA HIS A 95 12.07 15.32 -10.68
C HIS A 95 13.59 15.21 -10.49
N MET A 96 14.13 15.89 -9.49
CA MET A 96 15.58 15.88 -9.21
C MET A 96 16.12 14.48 -8.90
N LEU A 97 15.26 13.60 -8.37
CA LEU A 97 15.62 12.22 -7.98
C LEU A 97 14.92 11.17 -8.84
N GLU A 98 14.37 11.55 -9.99
CA GLU A 98 13.57 10.64 -10.83
C GLU A 98 14.32 9.37 -11.21
N GLU A 99 15.63 9.48 -11.52
CA GLU A 99 16.48 8.35 -11.90
C GLU A 99 17.17 7.66 -10.69
N PHE A 100 16.95 8.17 -9.47
CA PHE A 100 17.69 7.68 -8.31
C PHE A 100 17.20 6.30 -7.86
N LYS A 101 18.09 5.34 -7.87
CA LYS A 101 17.92 4.00 -7.30
C LYS A 101 18.94 3.80 -6.19
N PRO A 102 18.52 3.80 -4.92
CA PRO A 102 19.44 3.59 -3.79
C PRO A 102 20.14 2.22 -3.87
N THR A 103 21.40 2.21 -3.45
CA THR A 103 22.18 0.97 -3.27
C THR A 103 22.11 0.47 -1.83
N TYR A 104 21.17 0.99 -1.04
CA TYR A 104 21.00 0.67 0.38
C TYR A 104 19.54 0.80 0.80
N GLU A 105 19.19 0.08 1.86
CA GLU A 105 17.91 0.19 2.54
C GLU A 105 17.93 1.28 3.62
N SER A 106 16.86 2.07 3.72
CA SER A 106 16.65 2.87 4.92
C SER A 106 16.42 1.97 6.14
N THR A 107 16.76 2.45 7.34
CA THR A 107 16.52 1.68 8.57
C THR A 107 15.06 1.26 8.73
N VAL A 108 14.12 2.10 8.27
CA VAL A 108 12.69 1.81 8.36
C VAL A 108 12.30 0.68 7.42
N SER A 109 12.66 0.79 6.13
CA SER A 109 12.34 -0.25 5.15
C SER A 109 12.99 -1.58 5.52
N LYS A 110 14.28 -1.56 5.91
CA LYS A 110 14.97 -2.76 6.35
C LYS A 110 14.25 -3.49 7.49
N LYS A 111 13.82 -2.77 8.52
CA LYS A 111 13.10 -3.37 9.65
C LYS A 111 11.77 -4.01 9.23
N LEU A 112 11.06 -3.44 8.25
CA LEU A 112 9.81 -4.00 7.75
C LEU A 112 10.06 -5.29 6.94
N TRP A 113 11.09 -5.29 6.09
CA TRP A 113 11.48 -6.49 5.32
C TRP A 113 12.02 -7.59 6.22
N ASP A 114 12.85 -7.24 7.20
CA ASP A 114 13.33 -8.20 8.21
C ASP A 114 12.17 -8.83 9.01
N ALA A 115 11.10 -8.07 9.23
CA ALA A 115 9.87 -8.56 9.86
C ALA A 115 8.97 -9.39 8.92
N GLY A 116 9.31 -9.50 7.62
CA GLY A 116 8.63 -10.34 6.65
C GLY A 116 7.53 -9.66 5.83
N ALA A 117 7.46 -8.34 5.82
CA ALA A 117 6.50 -7.61 5.00
C ALA A 117 6.85 -7.68 3.51
N GLY A 118 5.83 -7.72 2.64
CA GLY A 118 5.96 -7.63 1.19
C GLY A 118 5.75 -6.20 0.69
N MET A 119 6.51 -5.79 -0.33
CA MET A 119 6.42 -4.44 -0.87
C MET A 119 5.47 -4.36 -2.07
N LEU A 120 4.41 -3.54 -1.96
CA LEU A 120 3.49 -3.24 -3.08
C LEU A 120 4.02 -2.16 -4.02
N GLY A 121 4.87 -1.26 -3.51
CA GLY A 121 5.40 -0.14 -4.29
C GLY A 121 5.73 1.08 -3.45
N LYS A 122 6.12 2.15 -4.15
CA LYS A 122 6.49 3.44 -3.58
C LYS A 122 5.30 4.40 -3.63
N LEU A 123 4.86 4.85 -2.47
CA LEU A 123 3.68 5.70 -2.30
C LEU A 123 4.00 7.17 -2.56
N ASN A 124 3.13 7.82 -3.32
CA ASN A 124 3.21 9.24 -3.64
C ASN A 124 3.05 10.13 -2.39
N LEU A 125 3.71 11.30 -2.41
CA LEU A 125 3.79 12.23 -1.30
C LEU A 125 3.99 13.66 -1.81
N ASP A 126 3.90 14.65 -0.94
CA ASP A 126 4.40 15.99 -1.25
C ASP A 126 5.91 15.95 -1.45
N GLN A 127 6.41 16.73 -2.42
CA GLN A 127 7.83 16.78 -2.76
C GLN A 127 8.70 17.00 -1.51
N PHE A 128 9.70 16.13 -1.31
CA PHE A 128 10.58 16.08 -0.13
C PHE A 128 9.83 16.03 1.21
N ALA A 129 8.57 15.55 1.21
CA ALA A 129 7.68 15.53 2.38
C ALA A 129 7.37 16.92 2.97
N MET A 130 7.52 17.98 2.19
CA MET A 130 7.26 19.37 2.59
C MET A 130 5.93 19.85 2.01
N GLY A 131 4.83 19.47 2.67
CA GLY A 131 3.48 19.83 2.28
C GLY A 131 2.44 19.15 3.16
N SER A 132 1.17 19.53 2.96
CA SER A 132 0.06 19.01 3.76
C SER A 132 -1.14 18.51 2.95
N SER A 133 -1.10 18.68 1.63
CA SER A 133 -2.23 18.36 0.73
C SER A 133 -1.91 17.32 -0.35
N ASN A 134 -0.64 17.03 -0.61
CA ASN A 134 -0.10 16.24 -1.73
C ASN A 134 -0.31 16.92 -3.10
N GLU A 135 -0.15 18.22 -3.14
CA GLU A 135 -0.27 19.04 -4.37
C GLU A 135 1.08 19.39 -4.96
N THR A 136 2.19 19.11 -4.27
CA THR A 136 3.55 19.49 -4.70
C THR A 136 4.32 18.34 -5.37
N SER A 137 3.70 17.17 -5.53
CA SER A 137 4.34 16.03 -6.19
C SER A 137 4.60 16.32 -7.67
N TYR A 138 5.83 16.08 -8.13
CA TYR A 138 6.16 16.11 -9.55
C TYR A 138 5.35 15.10 -10.37
N PHE A 139 4.99 13.97 -9.77
CA PHE A 139 4.20 12.89 -10.38
C PHE A 139 2.69 13.13 -10.35
N GLY A 140 2.27 14.36 -9.99
CA GLY A 140 0.86 14.73 -9.88
C GLY A 140 0.22 14.42 -8.54
N ASN A 141 -0.97 14.96 -8.36
CA ASN A 141 -1.68 14.89 -7.09
C ASN A 141 -2.27 13.50 -6.84
N VAL A 142 -2.26 13.07 -5.58
CA VAL A 142 -3.08 11.94 -5.16
C VAL A 142 -4.53 12.38 -5.03
N ILE A 143 -5.44 11.57 -5.53
CA ILE A 143 -6.88 11.83 -5.44
C ILE A 143 -7.46 11.01 -4.29
N SER A 144 -8.17 11.67 -3.39
CA SER A 144 -8.93 11.01 -2.33
C SER A 144 -10.04 10.12 -2.92
N PRO A 145 -10.22 8.87 -2.48
CA PRO A 145 -11.34 8.04 -2.89
C PRO A 145 -12.68 8.54 -2.33
N TRP A 146 -12.66 9.43 -1.34
CA TRP A 146 -13.85 10.02 -0.77
C TRP A 146 -14.41 11.10 -1.68
N ARG A 147 -15.73 11.26 -1.67
CA ARG A 147 -16.47 12.32 -2.37
C ARG A 147 -17.33 13.08 -1.40
N ARG A 148 -17.55 14.36 -1.66
CA ARG A 148 -18.52 15.15 -0.91
C ARG A 148 -19.93 14.64 -1.21
N GLY A 149 -20.82 14.71 -0.22
CA GLY A 149 -22.25 14.53 -0.45
C GLY A 149 -22.84 15.73 -1.21
N GLY A 150 -23.95 15.54 -1.94
CA GLY A 150 -24.64 16.65 -2.60
C GLY A 150 -24.35 16.85 -4.09
N GLY A 151 -23.73 15.85 -4.77
CA GLY A 151 -23.54 15.88 -6.23
C GLY A 151 -22.29 16.64 -6.71
N ASP A 152 -21.47 17.15 -5.81
CA ASP A 152 -20.17 17.72 -6.14
C ASP A 152 -19.18 16.58 -6.43
N ASN A 153 -18.75 16.50 -7.70
CA ASN A 153 -17.78 15.50 -8.18
C ASN A 153 -16.32 15.99 -8.10
N ALA A 154 -16.06 17.08 -7.42
CA ALA A 154 -14.71 17.62 -7.30
C ALA A 154 -13.75 16.59 -6.67
N ALA A 155 -12.57 16.45 -7.26
CA ALA A 155 -11.50 15.64 -6.70
C ALA A 155 -11.04 16.26 -5.38
N LEU A 156 -10.96 15.46 -4.32
CA LEU A 156 -10.51 15.92 -3.01
C LEU A 156 -9.05 15.54 -2.79
N ALA A 157 -8.30 16.43 -2.16
CA ALA A 157 -6.96 16.11 -1.68
C ALA A 157 -7.05 15.14 -0.50
N PRO A 158 -6.16 14.12 -0.43
CA PRO A 158 -6.16 13.16 0.68
C PRO A 158 -5.54 13.74 1.95
N GLY A 159 -4.86 14.87 1.83
CA GLY A 159 -3.96 15.44 2.82
C GLY A 159 -2.53 14.92 2.64
N GLY A 160 -1.56 15.62 3.19
CA GLY A 160 -0.13 15.36 3.03
C GLY A 160 0.60 15.26 4.36
N SER A 161 1.90 15.14 4.30
CA SER A 161 2.73 14.88 3.11
C SER A 161 2.59 13.46 2.54
N SER A 162 2.05 12.49 3.29
CA SER A 162 1.91 11.07 2.91
C SER A 162 0.58 10.80 2.22
N GLY A 163 0.28 11.48 1.10
CA GLY A 163 -1.00 11.38 0.40
C GLY A 163 -1.33 9.96 -0.04
N GLY A 164 -0.38 9.25 -0.62
CA GLY A 164 -0.54 7.85 -1.02
C GLY A 164 -0.87 6.91 0.15
N SER A 165 -0.31 7.18 1.34
CA SER A 165 -0.56 6.37 2.55
C SER A 165 -1.95 6.59 3.15
N ARG A 166 -2.56 7.75 2.93
CA ARG A 166 -3.90 8.05 3.47
C ARG A 166 -5.02 7.30 2.77
N ARG A 167 -4.72 6.71 1.64
CA ARG A 167 -5.59 5.75 1.00
C ARG A 167 -5.62 4.49 1.86
N ARG A 168 -6.60 4.37 2.74
CA ARG A 168 -6.94 3.05 3.29
C ARG A 168 -7.41 2.19 2.14
N PHE A 169 -6.73 1.08 1.89
CA PHE A 169 -7.18 0.00 1.02
C PHE A 169 -8.46 -0.68 1.59
N ARG A 170 -9.26 0.03 2.33
CA ARG A 170 -10.56 -0.43 2.79
C ARG A 170 -11.58 -0.23 1.69
N ARG A 171 -11.95 -1.29 1.04
CA ARG A 171 -13.26 -1.37 0.42
C ARG A 171 -14.29 -1.29 1.55
N GLY A 172 -15.01 -0.22 1.64
CA GLY A 172 -16.05 -0.06 2.67
C GLY A 172 -16.59 1.35 2.68
N CYS A 173 -16.03 2.24 1.90
CA CYS A 173 -16.50 3.61 1.79
C CYS A 173 -17.76 3.81 0.95
N ALA A 174 -18.27 2.77 0.34
CA ALA A 174 -19.65 2.73 -0.16
C ALA A 174 -20.57 2.13 0.90
N ARG A 175 -20.58 2.67 2.12
CA ARG A 175 -21.74 2.49 2.97
C ARG A 175 -22.91 3.17 2.26
N ARG A 176 -23.76 2.37 1.62
CA ARG A 176 -25.12 2.77 1.29
C ARG A 176 -25.68 3.50 2.51
N ARG A 177 -25.95 4.80 2.40
CA ARG A 177 -26.86 5.46 3.30
C ARG A 177 -28.14 4.61 3.24
N ARG A 178 -28.47 3.94 4.33
CA ARG A 178 -29.85 3.51 4.56
C ARG A 178 -30.64 4.81 4.59
N GLY A 179 -31.52 4.98 3.62
CA GLY A 179 -32.48 6.07 3.66
C GLY A 179 -33.29 5.97 4.95
N PRO A 180 -33.88 7.10 5.41
CA PRO A 180 -34.71 7.07 6.56
C PRO A 180 -35.87 6.13 6.28
N THR A 181 -36.00 5.09 7.09
CA THR A 181 -37.24 4.33 7.19
C THR A 181 -38.30 5.27 7.79
N ARG A 182 -39.35 5.53 7.03
CA ARG A 182 -40.57 6.14 7.56
C ARG A 182 -41.23 5.20 8.57
#